data_8b92ec373df4a9faeb72d4c3b18dce8b
#
_entry.id   8b92ec373df4a9faeb72d4c3b18dce8b
#
_cell.length_a   1.000
_cell.length_b   1.000
_cell.length_c   1.000
_cell.angle_alpha   90.00
_cell.angle_beta   90.00
_cell.angle_gamma   90.00
#
_symmetry.space_group_name_H-M   'P 1'
#
loop_
_entity.id
_entity.type
_entity.pdbx_description
1 polymer ?
#
loop_
_entity_poly.entity_id
_entity_poly.type
_entity_poly.pdbx_seq_one_letter_code
_entity_poly.pdbx_strand_id
1 'polypeptide(L)'
;MINTIEGFFMNYQPAIEVVRGGTVESIHHAAIAVVDPEGKLVASWGLPETSTYMRSSAKPFQVLPLLEAGGASRFDFSLQEIALMCASHTGTDAHVRIALSIQEKVGVSEGDLLCGVHPPYDPETADRLKQEGIEPTANRHNCSGKHSGMLAFARLIGAPLEDYILPEHPIQKRILKVLGEMCDLGGEEIRIGVDGCSVPTFAVPLESAATAFARLADPGSLSQSRADACRAVWQAMTTYPEMVAGPGRFDTALMSAAKG
;
A
#
# COMPACT_ATOMS: atom_id res chain seq x y z
N MET A 1 19.05 15.83 -16.56
CA MET A 1 20.37 15.47 -16.00
C MET A 1 20.41 13.96 -15.91
N ILE A 2 21.30 13.33 -16.70
CA ILE A 2 21.56 11.88 -16.60
C ILE A 2 22.43 11.74 -15.36
N ASN A 3 21.85 11.28 -14.23
CA ASN A 3 22.65 10.86 -13.08
C ASN A 3 23.52 9.70 -13.54
N THR A 4 24.81 9.85 -13.38
CA THR A 4 25.80 8.84 -13.76
C THR A 4 25.45 7.51 -13.11
N ILE A 5 25.36 6.47 -13.93
CA ILE A 5 25.03 5.09 -13.56
C ILE A 5 25.95 4.56 -12.43
N GLU A 6 27.17 5.07 -12.30
CA GLU A 6 28.15 4.67 -11.28
C GLU A 6 27.67 4.86 -9.82
N GLY A 7 26.99 5.97 -9.49
CA GLY A 7 26.44 6.20 -8.13
C GLY A 7 25.26 5.28 -7.78
N PHE A 8 24.53 4.80 -8.78
CA PHE A 8 23.39 3.91 -8.57
C PHE A 8 23.83 2.49 -8.20
N PHE A 9 24.89 1.97 -8.78
CA PHE A 9 25.40 0.63 -8.47
C PHE A 9 26.04 0.52 -7.08
N MET A 10 26.47 1.62 -6.48
CA MET A 10 27.02 1.62 -5.11
C MET A 10 25.94 1.36 -4.04
N ASN A 11 24.68 1.69 -4.33
CA ASN A 11 23.57 1.56 -3.39
C ASN A 11 23.00 0.12 -3.32
N TYR A 12 23.21 -0.66 -4.38
CA TYR A 12 22.69 -2.02 -4.50
C TYR A 12 23.82 -3.03 -4.66
N GLN A 13 23.71 -4.18 -4.04
CA GLN A 13 24.69 -5.26 -4.11
C GLN A 13 24.12 -6.47 -4.84
N PRO A 14 24.94 -7.30 -5.50
CA PRO A 14 24.50 -8.56 -6.09
C PRO A 14 23.80 -9.43 -5.06
N ALA A 15 22.58 -9.86 -5.33
CA ALA A 15 21.78 -10.63 -4.38
C ALA A 15 21.35 -12.00 -4.94
N ILE A 16 21.03 -12.07 -6.24
CA ILE A 16 20.55 -13.30 -6.88
C ILE A 16 21.23 -13.42 -8.24
N GLU A 17 21.73 -14.63 -8.52
CA GLU A 17 22.24 -15.02 -9.84
C GLU A 17 21.24 -15.97 -10.52
N VAL A 18 20.94 -15.69 -11.79
CA VAL A 18 20.25 -16.63 -12.66
C VAL A 18 21.29 -17.38 -13.47
N VAL A 19 21.30 -18.70 -13.33
CA VAL A 19 22.33 -19.57 -13.92
C VAL A 19 21.69 -20.49 -14.96
N ARG A 20 22.32 -20.58 -16.12
CA ARG A 20 21.95 -21.50 -17.19
C ARG A 20 23.16 -22.36 -17.60
N GLY A 21 23.04 -23.67 -17.44
CA GLY A 21 24.11 -24.61 -17.84
C GLY A 21 25.46 -24.33 -17.17
N GLY A 22 25.45 -23.83 -15.91
CA GLY A 22 26.67 -23.48 -15.17
C GLY A 22 27.21 -22.08 -15.45
N THR A 23 26.61 -21.31 -16.36
CA THR A 23 27.00 -19.93 -16.68
C THR A 23 26.02 -18.95 -16.05
N VAL A 24 26.53 -17.90 -15.40
CA VAL A 24 25.69 -16.80 -14.89
C VAL A 24 25.11 -16.04 -16.07
N GLU A 25 23.79 -16.06 -16.21
CA GLU A 25 23.03 -15.42 -17.29
C GLU A 25 22.65 -13.98 -16.92
N SER A 26 22.26 -13.74 -15.66
CA SER A 26 21.98 -12.40 -15.15
C SER A 26 22.21 -12.32 -13.65
N ILE A 27 22.46 -11.11 -13.17
CA ILE A 27 22.64 -10.80 -11.75
C ILE A 27 21.60 -9.75 -11.35
N HIS A 28 20.82 -10.04 -10.32
CA HIS A 28 19.90 -9.09 -9.73
C HIS A 28 20.54 -8.46 -8.48
N HIS A 29 20.53 -7.14 -8.46
CA HIS A 29 21.05 -6.36 -7.35
C HIS A 29 19.91 -5.92 -6.42
N ALA A 30 20.16 -5.90 -5.11
CA ALA A 30 19.18 -5.50 -4.11
C ALA A 30 19.83 -4.64 -3.01
N ALA A 31 18.97 -3.88 -2.32
CA ALA A 31 19.25 -3.32 -1.01
C ALA A 31 18.25 -3.92 -0.02
N ILE A 32 18.71 -4.27 1.17
CA ILE A 32 17.91 -4.86 2.25
C ILE A 32 18.22 -4.11 3.53
N ALA A 33 17.20 -3.76 4.30
CA ALA A 33 17.32 -3.22 5.64
C ALA A 33 16.48 -4.08 6.61
N VAL A 34 17.08 -4.48 7.73
CA VAL A 34 16.40 -5.16 8.83
C VAL A 34 16.55 -4.29 10.06
N VAL A 35 15.42 -3.93 10.67
CA VAL A 35 15.39 -3.11 11.90
C VAL A 35 14.67 -3.86 13.01
N ASP A 36 14.98 -3.50 14.26
CA ASP A 36 14.20 -3.93 15.41
C ASP A 36 12.92 -3.06 15.58
N PRO A 37 12.01 -3.39 16.52
CA PRO A 37 10.80 -2.61 16.76
C PRO A 37 11.06 -1.15 17.13
N GLU A 38 12.22 -0.82 17.70
CA GLU A 38 12.65 0.53 18.06
C GLU A 38 13.15 1.33 16.83
N GLY A 39 13.28 0.68 15.65
CA GLY A 39 13.77 1.28 14.42
C GLY A 39 15.28 1.26 14.27
N LYS A 40 16.01 0.56 15.15
CA LYS A 40 17.46 0.44 15.05
C LYS A 40 17.85 -0.59 14.00
N LEU A 41 18.77 -0.21 13.11
CA LEU A 41 19.30 -1.09 12.08
C LEU A 41 20.04 -2.29 12.71
N VAL A 42 19.56 -3.50 12.42
CA VAL A 42 20.12 -4.78 12.90
C VAL A 42 21.04 -5.39 11.85
N ALA A 43 20.64 -5.32 10.58
CA ALA A 43 21.39 -5.85 9.45
C ALA A 43 21.04 -5.11 8.16
N SER A 44 21.98 -5.06 7.22
CA SER A 44 21.75 -4.50 5.89
C SER A 44 22.53 -5.24 4.81
N TRP A 45 22.05 -5.14 3.57
CA TRP A 45 22.73 -5.52 2.36
C TRP A 45 22.55 -4.39 1.36
N GLY A 46 23.62 -3.91 0.72
CA GLY A 46 23.60 -2.64 0.01
C GLY A 46 23.49 -1.45 0.99
N LEU A 47 23.02 -0.32 0.51
CA LEU A 47 22.92 0.93 1.28
C LEU A 47 21.51 1.11 1.85
N PRO A 48 21.29 0.99 3.17
CA PRO A 48 19.97 1.07 3.77
C PRO A 48 19.33 2.46 3.70
N GLU A 49 20.13 3.52 3.58
CA GLU A 49 19.69 4.91 3.39
C GLU A 49 19.21 5.20 1.96
N THR A 50 19.29 4.21 1.06
CA THR A 50 18.81 4.39 -0.31
C THR A 50 17.35 4.77 -0.34
N SER A 51 17.07 5.98 -0.85
CA SER A 51 15.70 6.45 -1.01
C SER A 51 14.99 5.66 -2.11
N THR A 52 13.83 5.09 -1.79
CA THR A 52 13.01 4.32 -2.72
C THR A 52 11.53 4.66 -2.56
N TYR A 53 10.79 4.63 -3.67
CA TYR A 53 9.34 4.79 -3.63
C TYR A 53 8.68 3.55 -3.04
N MET A 54 7.91 3.73 -1.96
CA MET A 54 7.18 2.63 -1.32
C MET A 54 6.10 2.03 -2.22
N ARG A 55 5.54 2.80 -3.15
CA ARG A 55 4.47 2.36 -4.04
C ARG A 55 3.33 1.71 -3.25
N SER A 56 2.87 0.54 -3.68
CA SER A 56 1.77 -0.17 -3.03
C SER A 56 2.06 -0.57 -1.59
N SER A 57 3.32 -0.69 -1.17
CA SER A 57 3.65 -0.99 0.23
C SER A 57 3.31 0.15 1.21
N ALA A 58 3.03 1.37 0.71
CA ALA A 58 2.55 2.47 1.54
C ALA A 58 1.06 2.37 1.94
N LYS A 59 0.26 1.52 1.28
CA LYS A 59 -1.20 1.48 1.47
C LYS A 59 -1.65 1.17 2.89
N PRO A 60 -1.02 0.26 3.65
CA PRO A 60 -1.33 0.06 5.06
C PRO A 60 -1.21 1.34 5.90
N PHE A 61 -0.25 2.21 5.58
CA PHE A 61 -0.07 3.49 6.27
C PHE A 61 -1.05 4.55 5.79
N GLN A 62 -1.50 4.49 4.53
CA GLN A 62 -2.45 5.45 3.96
C GLN A 62 -3.86 5.33 4.57
N VAL A 63 -4.22 4.16 5.12
CA VAL A 63 -5.51 3.93 5.78
C VAL A 63 -5.48 4.32 7.28
N LEU A 64 -4.30 4.39 7.90
CA LEU A 64 -4.18 4.69 9.34
C LEU A 64 -4.94 5.96 9.76
N PRO A 65 -4.84 7.11 9.05
CA PRO A 65 -5.56 8.31 9.46
C PRO A 65 -7.08 8.15 9.53
N LEU A 66 -7.66 7.36 8.63
CA LEU A 66 -9.09 7.03 8.65
C LEU A 66 -9.45 6.24 9.91
N LEU A 67 -8.65 5.23 10.24
CA LEU A 67 -8.90 4.37 11.40
C LEU A 67 -8.69 5.12 12.72
N GLU A 68 -7.63 5.93 12.83
CA GLU A 68 -7.36 6.80 13.98
C GLU A 68 -8.49 7.80 14.26
N ALA A 69 -9.12 8.29 13.20
CA ALA A 69 -10.25 9.21 13.29
C ALA A 69 -11.59 8.50 13.62
N GLY A 70 -11.55 7.19 13.88
CA GLY A 70 -12.75 6.40 14.22
C GLY A 70 -13.57 5.96 13.01
N GLY A 71 -13.00 5.99 11.81
CA GLY A 71 -13.70 5.65 10.56
C GLY A 71 -14.24 4.24 10.54
N ALA A 72 -13.54 3.26 11.14
CA ALA A 72 -14.01 1.88 11.22
C ALA A 72 -15.36 1.79 11.92
N SER A 73 -15.50 2.40 13.09
CA SER A 73 -16.78 2.41 13.86
C SER A 73 -17.82 3.32 13.20
N ARG A 74 -17.42 4.45 12.62
CA ARG A 74 -18.35 5.41 12.01
C ARG A 74 -19.09 4.83 10.81
N PHE A 75 -18.41 4.01 10.01
CA PHE A 75 -18.95 3.40 8.80
C PHE A 75 -19.22 1.89 8.96
N ASP A 76 -19.01 1.34 10.13
CA ASP A 76 -19.16 -0.10 10.42
C ASP A 76 -18.33 -0.97 9.43
N PHE A 77 -17.04 -0.61 9.26
CA PHE A 77 -16.16 -1.37 8.37
C PHE A 77 -15.76 -2.71 8.98
N SER A 78 -15.94 -3.77 8.20
CA SER A 78 -15.42 -5.10 8.50
C SER A 78 -13.90 -5.17 8.29
N LEU A 79 -13.25 -6.18 8.87
CA LEU A 79 -11.83 -6.46 8.61
C LEU A 79 -11.54 -6.72 7.12
N GLN A 80 -12.49 -7.32 6.39
CA GLN A 80 -12.35 -7.58 4.96
C GLN A 80 -12.31 -6.28 4.15
N GLU A 81 -13.11 -5.29 4.51
CA GLU A 81 -13.10 -3.96 3.90
C GLU A 81 -11.81 -3.20 4.23
N ILE A 82 -11.34 -3.27 5.48
CA ILE A 82 -10.06 -2.68 5.87
C ILE A 82 -8.91 -3.34 5.10
N ALA A 83 -8.90 -4.66 4.95
CA ALA A 83 -7.90 -5.36 4.15
C ALA A 83 -7.87 -4.86 2.69
N LEU A 84 -9.05 -4.65 2.07
CA LEU A 84 -9.13 -4.13 0.71
C LEU A 84 -8.62 -2.69 0.61
N MET A 85 -8.81 -1.84 1.62
CA MET A 85 -8.26 -0.49 1.65
C MET A 85 -6.71 -0.49 1.68
N CYS A 86 -6.10 -1.54 2.23
CA CYS A 86 -4.64 -1.74 2.26
C CYS A 86 -4.10 -2.42 0.98
N ALA A 87 -4.97 -2.82 0.05
CA ALA A 87 -4.68 -3.78 -1.00
C ALA A 87 -4.03 -3.18 -2.26
N SER A 88 -3.31 -4.07 -2.94
CA SER A 88 -2.97 -3.95 -4.37
C SER A 88 -3.54 -5.18 -5.08
N HIS A 89 -4.87 -5.27 -5.12
CA HIS A 89 -5.61 -6.48 -5.47
C HIS A 89 -5.65 -6.77 -6.97
N THR A 90 -6.02 -8.01 -7.32
CA THR A 90 -6.06 -8.47 -8.71
C THR A 90 -7.37 -8.18 -9.45
N GLY A 91 -8.36 -7.55 -8.80
CA GLY A 91 -9.59 -7.10 -9.47
C GLY A 91 -10.63 -8.19 -9.71
N THR A 92 -10.65 -9.26 -8.90
CA THR A 92 -11.70 -10.31 -8.96
C THR A 92 -13.08 -9.78 -8.58
N ASP A 93 -14.13 -10.57 -8.83
CA ASP A 93 -15.50 -10.23 -8.42
C ASP A 93 -15.64 -10.07 -6.89
N ALA A 94 -14.85 -10.82 -6.13
CA ALA A 94 -14.80 -10.68 -4.68
C ALA A 94 -14.29 -9.29 -4.27
N HIS A 95 -13.21 -8.80 -4.89
CA HIS A 95 -12.69 -7.46 -4.65
C HIS A 95 -13.70 -6.37 -5.01
N VAL A 96 -14.37 -6.51 -6.16
CA VAL A 96 -15.40 -5.55 -6.60
C VAL A 96 -16.56 -5.49 -5.59
N ARG A 97 -17.06 -6.64 -5.11
CA ARG A 97 -18.13 -6.66 -4.11
C ARG A 97 -17.74 -5.91 -2.82
N ILE A 98 -16.52 -6.10 -2.35
CA ILE A 98 -16.06 -5.42 -1.13
C ILE A 98 -15.84 -3.93 -1.38
N ALA A 99 -15.32 -3.54 -2.56
CA ALA A 99 -15.21 -2.12 -2.92
C ALA A 99 -16.58 -1.43 -2.94
N LEU A 100 -17.59 -2.07 -3.55
CA LEU A 100 -18.97 -1.58 -3.57
C LEU A 100 -19.57 -1.47 -2.16
N SER A 101 -19.32 -2.45 -1.28
CA SER A 101 -19.76 -2.41 0.11
C SER A 101 -19.18 -1.20 0.87
N ILE A 102 -17.89 -0.90 0.68
CA ILE A 102 -17.26 0.30 1.26
C ILE A 102 -17.96 1.55 0.74
N GLN A 103 -18.15 1.64 -0.59
CA GLN A 103 -18.75 2.81 -1.25
C GLN A 103 -20.18 3.05 -0.75
N GLU A 104 -20.99 2.00 -0.62
CA GLU A 104 -22.35 2.08 -0.08
C GLU A 104 -22.38 2.63 1.35
N LYS A 105 -21.54 2.11 2.24
CA LYS A 105 -21.43 2.56 3.64
C LYS A 105 -20.99 4.01 3.77
N VAL A 106 -20.15 4.48 2.84
CA VAL A 106 -19.63 5.85 2.81
C VAL A 106 -20.58 6.83 2.12
N GLY A 107 -21.50 6.33 1.27
CA GLY A 107 -22.40 7.13 0.46
C GLY A 107 -21.66 7.78 -0.73
N VAL A 108 -20.77 7.02 -1.36
CA VAL A 108 -20.06 7.38 -2.61
C VAL A 108 -20.33 6.31 -3.65
N SER A 109 -19.95 6.59 -4.89
CA SER A 109 -20.14 5.69 -6.02
C SER A 109 -18.81 5.35 -6.71
N GLU A 110 -18.81 4.40 -7.61
CA GLU A 110 -17.68 4.10 -8.47
C GLU A 110 -17.24 5.32 -9.30
N GLY A 111 -18.18 6.18 -9.69
CA GLY A 111 -17.91 7.41 -10.45
C GLY A 111 -17.06 8.42 -9.69
N ASP A 112 -16.99 8.32 -8.35
CA ASP A 112 -16.15 9.18 -7.50
C ASP A 112 -14.69 8.70 -7.43
N LEU A 113 -14.38 7.51 -7.95
CA LEU A 113 -13.02 6.96 -7.94
C LEU A 113 -12.15 7.60 -9.03
N LEU A 114 -11.09 8.26 -8.62
CA LEU A 114 -10.11 8.90 -9.52
C LEU A 114 -8.87 8.03 -9.79
N CYS A 115 -8.94 6.71 -9.57
CA CYS A 115 -7.81 5.79 -9.79
C CYS A 115 -7.57 5.43 -11.26
N GLY A 116 -8.50 5.77 -12.15
CA GLY A 116 -8.49 5.28 -13.52
C GLY A 116 -9.02 3.85 -13.66
N VAL A 117 -8.84 3.28 -14.83
CA VAL A 117 -9.32 1.94 -15.20
C VAL A 117 -8.18 1.15 -15.84
N HIS A 118 -8.07 -0.13 -15.51
CA HIS A 118 -7.24 -1.10 -16.22
C HIS A 118 -7.88 -2.49 -16.18
N PRO A 119 -7.50 -3.43 -17.08
CA PRO A 119 -7.94 -4.81 -16.99
C PRO A 119 -7.56 -5.42 -15.63
N PRO A 120 -8.38 -6.35 -15.09
CA PRO A 120 -8.02 -7.10 -13.89
C PRO A 120 -6.65 -7.78 -14.06
N TYR A 121 -5.87 -7.84 -12.99
CA TYR A 121 -4.63 -8.63 -12.98
C TYR A 121 -4.88 -10.12 -12.74
N ASP A 122 -6.09 -10.49 -12.34
CA ASP A 122 -6.52 -11.86 -12.27
C ASP A 122 -6.81 -12.39 -13.70
N PRO A 123 -6.02 -13.35 -14.23
CA PRO A 123 -6.15 -13.77 -15.62
C PRO A 123 -7.52 -14.38 -15.93
N GLU A 124 -8.07 -15.17 -15.01
CA GLU A 124 -9.38 -15.82 -15.19
C GLU A 124 -10.49 -14.77 -15.32
N THR A 125 -10.49 -13.78 -14.44
CA THR A 125 -11.43 -12.65 -14.49
C THR A 125 -11.25 -11.83 -15.78
N ALA A 126 -10.01 -11.54 -16.16
CA ALA A 126 -9.72 -10.75 -17.36
C ALA A 126 -10.21 -11.46 -18.64
N ASP A 127 -9.92 -12.78 -18.76
CA ASP A 127 -10.34 -13.59 -19.91
C ASP A 127 -11.86 -13.71 -19.98
N ARG A 128 -12.54 -13.92 -18.85
CA ARG A 128 -14.00 -13.98 -18.80
C ARG A 128 -14.63 -12.67 -19.25
N LEU A 129 -14.21 -11.53 -18.72
CA LEU A 129 -14.74 -10.22 -19.10
C LEU A 129 -14.55 -9.97 -20.59
N LYS A 130 -13.38 -10.32 -21.14
CA LYS A 130 -13.11 -10.21 -22.58
C LYS A 130 -14.04 -11.09 -23.43
N GLN A 131 -14.29 -12.33 -23.01
CA GLN A 131 -15.20 -13.24 -23.71
C GLN A 131 -16.65 -12.75 -23.67
N GLU A 132 -17.07 -12.15 -22.57
CA GLU A 132 -18.41 -11.59 -22.37
C GLU A 132 -18.58 -10.20 -23.00
N GLY A 133 -17.51 -9.59 -23.52
CA GLY A 133 -17.54 -8.23 -24.09
C GLY A 133 -17.79 -7.15 -23.01
N ILE A 134 -17.42 -7.42 -21.76
CA ILE A 134 -17.61 -6.50 -20.62
C ILE A 134 -16.33 -5.69 -20.42
N GLU A 135 -16.43 -4.37 -20.54
CA GLU A 135 -15.33 -3.47 -20.24
C GLU A 135 -15.07 -3.39 -18.72
N PRO A 136 -13.79 -3.42 -18.28
CA PRO A 136 -13.47 -3.24 -16.88
C PRO A 136 -13.80 -1.82 -16.42
N THR A 137 -14.17 -1.69 -15.15
CA THR A 137 -14.50 -0.41 -14.53
C THR A 137 -13.49 -0.03 -13.43
N ALA A 138 -13.63 1.15 -12.83
CA ALA A 138 -12.73 1.64 -11.79
C ALA A 138 -12.67 0.70 -10.57
N ASN A 139 -13.75 -0.01 -10.24
CA ASN A 139 -13.75 -1.00 -9.16
C ASN A 139 -12.85 -2.21 -9.42
N ARG A 140 -12.49 -2.49 -10.69
CA ARG A 140 -11.50 -3.53 -11.05
C ARG A 140 -10.05 -3.06 -10.89
N HIS A 141 -9.83 -1.75 -10.78
CA HIS A 141 -8.49 -1.20 -10.59
C HIS A 141 -7.91 -1.68 -9.26
N ASN A 142 -6.63 -2.09 -9.25
CA ASN A 142 -5.93 -2.64 -8.08
C ASN A 142 -5.82 -1.68 -6.88
N CYS A 143 -6.21 -0.44 -7.04
CA CYS A 143 -6.24 0.59 -5.99
C CYS A 143 -7.66 1.02 -5.61
N SER A 144 -8.73 0.41 -6.15
CA SER A 144 -10.10 0.85 -5.89
C SER A 144 -10.45 0.86 -4.40
N GLY A 145 -10.01 -0.15 -3.64
CA GLY A 145 -10.19 -0.19 -2.18
C GLY A 145 -9.50 0.96 -1.46
N LYS A 146 -8.24 1.25 -1.82
CA LYS A 146 -7.51 2.41 -1.29
C LYS A 146 -8.25 3.73 -1.57
N HIS A 147 -8.72 3.94 -2.79
CA HIS A 147 -9.46 5.14 -3.17
C HIS A 147 -10.79 5.24 -2.43
N SER A 148 -11.53 4.15 -2.27
CA SER A 148 -12.73 4.09 -1.44
C SER A 148 -12.43 4.47 0.02
N GLY A 149 -11.31 4.02 0.58
CA GLY A 149 -10.84 4.41 1.91
C GLY A 149 -10.47 5.89 2.01
N MET A 150 -9.86 6.48 0.98
CA MET A 150 -9.56 7.92 0.93
C MET A 150 -10.84 8.76 0.87
N LEU A 151 -11.83 8.35 0.07
CA LEU A 151 -13.16 8.99 0.04
C LEU A 151 -13.88 8.87 1.37
N ALA A 152 -13.78 7.72 2.04
CA ALA A 152 -14.30 7.53 3.40
C ALA A 152 -13.66 8.51 4.38
N PHE A 153 -12.35 8.69 4.30
CA PHE A 153 -11.64 9.63 5.16
C PHE A 153 -12.03 11.09 4.87
N ALA A 154 -12.15 11.49 3.60
CA ALA A 154 -12.63 12.81 3.23
C ALA A 154 -14.04 13.06 3.78
N ARG A 155 -14.95 12.10 3.62
CA ARG A 155 -16.32 12.18 4.15
C ARG A 155 -16.34 12.28 5.68
N LEU A 156 -15.49 11.51 6.37
CA LEU A 156 -15.41 11.51 7.83
C LEU A 156 -15.01 12.86 8.40
N ILE A 157 -14.03 13.52 7.76
CA ILE A 157 -13.51 14.82 8.26
C ILE A 157 -14.21 16.03 7.62
N GLY A 158 -15.23 15.83 6.78
CA GLY A 158 -15.94 16.90 6.08
C GLY A 158 -15.12 17.63 5.02
N ALA A 159 -14.09 16.96 4.45
CA ALA A 159 -13.31 17.49 3.33
C ALA A 159 -14.05 17.27 1.99
N PRO A 160 -13.75 18.06 0.94
CA PRO A 160 -14.27 17.82 -0.40
C PRO A 160 -13.98 16.38 -0.89
N LEU A 161 -14.84 15.86 -1.75
CA LEU A 161 -14.59 14.55 -2.39
C LEU A 161 -13.87 14.73 -3.74
N GLU A 162 -13.97 15.91 -4.31
CA GLU A 162 -13.26 16.28 -5.53
C GLU A 162 -11.76 16.44 -5.21
N ASP A 163 -10.94 16.16 -6.18
CA ASP A 163 -9.48 16.38 -6.11
C ASP A 163 -8.78 15.76 -4.88
N TYR A 164 -9.39 14.75 -4.24
CA TYR A 164 -8.81 14.06 -3.09
C TYR A 164 -7.46 13.39 -3.38
N ILE A 165 -7.10 13.28 -4.64
CA ILE A 165 -5.82 12.76 -5.13
C ILE A 165 -4.68 13.79 -5.09
N LEU A 166 -4.98 15.08 -4.95
CA LEU A 166 -3.95 16.13 -5.00
C LEU A 166 -3.17 16.22 -3.68
N PRO A 167 -1.85 16.45 -3.72
CA PRO A 167 -1.01 16.53 -2.52
C PRO A 167 -1.48 17.57 -1.50
N GLU A 168 -2.09 18.67 -1.96
CA GLU A 168 -2.58 19.75 -1.12
C GLU A 168 -3.89 19.45 -0.41
N HIS A 169 -4.59 18.39 -0.83
CA HIS A 169 -5.87 17.99 -0.23
C HIS A 169 -5.70 17.60 1.25
N PRO A 170 -6.66 17.97 2.13
CA PRO A 170 -6.53 17.72 3.58
C PRO A 170 -6.21 16.28 3.95
N ILE A 171 -6.81 15.29 3.26
CA ILE A 171 -6.53 13.87 3.54
C ILE A 171 -5.10 13.49 3.14
N GLN A 172 -4.56 13.99 2.03
CA GLN A 172 -3.21 13.66 1.58
C GLN A 172 -2.15 14.25 2.52
N LYS A 173 -2.37 15.48 3.00
CA LYS A 173 -1.52 16.08 4.04
C LYS A 173 -1.53 15.25 5.33
N ARG A 174 -2.70 14.74 5.73
CA ARG A 174 -2.80 13.89 6.91
C ARG A 174 -2.12 12.54 6.71
N ILE A 175 -2.26 11.94 5.52
CA ILE A 175 -1.56 10.71 5.14
C ILE A 175 -0.04 10.90 5.18
N LEU A 176 0.46 11.97 4.57
CA LEU A 176 1.90 12.29 4.57
C LEU A 176 2.44 12.45 6.00
N LYS A 177 1.70 13.18 6.85
CA LYS A 177 2.07 13.36 8.26
C LYS A 177 2.18 12.03 8.99
N VAL A 178 1.15 11.18 8.87
CA VAL A 178 1.12 9.87 9.53
C VAL A 178 2.23 8.97 9.01
N LEU A 179 2.49 8.97 7.71
CA LEU A 179 3.60 8.21 7.13
C LEU A 179 4.96 8.70 7.67
N GLY A 180 5.18 10.01 7.74
CA GLY A 180 6.40 10.59 8.30
C GLY A 180 6.62 10.14 9.74
N GLU A 181 5.58 10.22 10.59
CA GLU A 181 5.63 9.75 11.97
C GLU A 181 5.93 8.24 12.06
N MET A 182 5.39 7.41 11.16
CA MET A 182 5.69 5.98 11.12
C MET A 182 7.13 5.68 10.65
N CYS A 183 7.63 6.45 9.69
CA CYS A 183 8.98 6.33 9.14
C CYS A 183 10.07 7.01 9.99
N ASP A 184 9.69 7.73 11.03
CA ASP A 184 10.58 8.60 11.83
C ASP A 184 11.26 9.70 11.02
N LEU A 185 10.48 10.34 10.12
CA LEU A 185 10.94 11.37 9.21
C LEU A 185 10.11 12.65 9.34
N GLY A 186 10.77 13.80 9.18
CA GLY A 186 10.09 15.07 8.92
C GLY A 186 9.44 15.08 7.53
N GLY A 187 8.37 15.86 7.38
CA GLY A 187 7.64 15.91 6.10
C GLY A 187 8.49 16.38 4.91
N GLU A 188 9.53 17.19 5.14
CA GLU A 188 10.44 17.68 4.09
C GLU A 188 11.47 16.62 3.64
N GLU A 189 11.67 15.57 4.41
CA GLU A 189 12.58 14.46 4.08
C GLU A 189 11.92 13.45 3.15
N ILE A 190 10.60 13.48 3.03
CA ILE A 190 9.82 12.59 2.17
C ILE A 190 9.62 13.23 0.81
N ARG A 191 10.17 12.61 -0.22
CA ARG A 191 9.94 13.05 -1.60
C ARG A 191 8.62 12.49 -2.11
N ILE A 192 7.81 13.37 -2.71
CA ILE A 192 6.50 13.03 -3.24
C ILE A 192 6.60 12.89 -4.76
N GLY A 193 6.09 11.79 -5.29
CA GLY A 193 5.81 11.58 -6.72
C GLY A 193 4.33 11.30 -6.93
N VAL A 194 3.93 11.04 -8.17
CA VAL A 194 2.56 10.63 -8.52
C VAL A 194 2.57 9.17 -8.90
N ASP A 195 1.70 8.36 -8.27
CA ASP A 195 1.56 6.94 -8.57
C ASP A 195 0.69 6.72 -9.82
N GLY A 196 0.73 5.50 -10.37
CA GLY A 196 -0.08 5.12 -11.53
C GLY A 196 -1.60 5.25 -11.34
N CYS A 197 -2.06 5.33 -10.10
CA CYS A 197 -3.46 5.60 -9.73
C CYS A 197 -3.73 7.07 -9.38
N SER A 198 -2.85 7.99 -9.77
CA SER A 198 -2.96 9.45 -9.64
C SER A 198 -2.79 10.03 -8.24
N VAL A 199 -2.66 9.23 -7.17
CA VAL A 199 -2.41 9.74 -5.80
C VAL A 199 -0.92 9.92 -5.53
N PRO A 200 -0.55 10.71 -4.50
CA PRO A 200 0.83 10.80 -4.03
C PRO A 200 1.44 9.44 -3.69
N THR A 201 2.67 9.24 -4.12
CA THR A 201 3.54 8.13 -3.68
C THR A 201 4.78 8.72 -3.04
N PHE A 202 5.34 8.00 -2.07
CA PHE A 202 6.32 8.52 -1.14
C PHE A 202 7.65 7.79 -1.32
N ALA A 203 8.73 8.55 -1.50
CA ALA A 203 10.08 8.02 -1.48
C ALA A 203 10.72 8.34 -0.12
N VAL A 204 11.17 7.31 0.56
CA VAL A 204 11.80 7.34 1.87
C VAL A 204 13.06 6.46 1.87
N PRO A 205 14.01 6.65 2.79
CA PRO A 205 15.09 5.69 3.01
C PRO A 205 14.52 4.29 3.28
N LEU A 206 15.21 3.25 2.78
CA LEU A 206 14.76 1.87 2.93
C LEU A 206 14.66 1.45 4.41
N GLU A 207 15.61 1.89 5.25
CA GLU A 207 15.56 1.65 6.70
C GLU A 207 14.38 2.34 7.38
N SER A 208 14.00 3.55 6.92
CA SER A 208 12.82 4.25 7.43
C SER A 208 11.52 3.54 7.04
N ALA A 209 11.46 2.99 5.82
CA ALA A 209 10.35 2.12 5.42
C ALA A 209 10.28 0.87 6.29
N ALA A 210 11.43 0.22 6.57
CA ALA A 210 11.49 -0.93 7.48
C ALA A 210 11.02 -0.57 8.89
N THR A 211 11.42 0.60 9.42
CA THR A 211 10.96 1.13 10.71
C THR A 211 9.44 1.29 10.76
N ALA A 212 8.84 1.84 9.69
CA ALA A 212 7.39 1.96 9.61
C ALA A 212 6.68 0.60 9.71
N PHE A 213 7.21 -0.42 9.02
CA PHE A 213 6.65 -1.78 9.09
C PHE A 213 6.90 -2.45 10.45
N ALA A 214 8.05 -2.24 11.08
CA ALA A 214 8.31 -2.73 12.44
C ALA A 214 7.31 -2.14 13.45
N ARG A 215 7.06 -0.83 13.39
CA ARG A 215 6.05 -0.14 14.20
C ARG A 215 4.62 -0.58 13.90
N LEU A 216 4.31 -0.95 12.65
CA LEU A 216 3.01 -1.52 12.29
C LEU A 216 2.81 -2.89 12.93
N ALA A 217 3.86 -3.72 12.96
CA ALA A 217 3.83 -5.05 13.54
C ALA A 217 3.84 -5.04 15.08
N ASP A 218 4.63 -4.15 15.68
CA ASP A 218 4.69 -3.93 17.13
C ASP A 218 4.46 -2.46 17.48
N PRO A 219 3.18 -2.04 17.62
CA PRO A 219 2.83 -0.65 17.84
C PRO A 219 2.88 -0.20 19.31
N GLY A 220 3.51 -0.95 20.20
CA GLY A 220 3.49 -0.71 21.64
C GLY A 220 4.04 0.66 22.07
N SER A 221 4.95 1.27 21.32
CA SER A 221 5.54 2.59 21.56
C SER A 221 4.69 3.76 21.02
N LEU A 222 3.65 3.49 20.24
CA LEU A 222 2.83 4.52 19.60
C LEU A 222 1.68 4.99 20.52
N SER A 223 1.04 6.11 20.16
CA SER A 223 -0.18 6.54 20.85
C SER A 223 -1.27 5.45 20.75
N GLN A 224 -2.17 5.38 21.72
CA GLN A 224 -3.20 4.35 21.78
C GLN A 224 -4.03 4.28 20.48
N SER A 225 -4.46 5.43 19.93
CA SER A 225 -5.25 5.47 18.69
C SER A 225 -4.46 4.94 17.48
N ARG A 226 -3.15 5.29 17.39
CA ARG A 226 -2.27 4.79 16.33
C ARG A 226 -2.04 3.28 16.49
N ALA A 227 -1.76 2.83 17.71
CA ALA A 227 -1.55 1.42 18.01
C ALA A 227 -2.79 0.57 17.67
N ASP A 228 -3.98 1.04 18.00
CA ASP A 228 -5.23 0.36 17.68
C ASP A 228 -5.47 0.31 16.16
N ALA A 229 -5.18 1.40 15.44
CA ALA A 229 -5.25 1.44 13.98
C ALA A 229 -4.26 0.44 13.34
N CYS A 230 -3.01 0.37 13.82
CA CYS A 230 -2.01 -0.59 13.35
C CYS A 230 -2.46 -2.03 13.58
N ARG A 231 -3.00 -2.35 14.76
CA ARG A 231 -3.53 -3.69 15.07
C ARG A 231 -4.69 -4.06 14.16
N ALA A 232 -5.60 -3.11 13.88
CA ALA A 232 -6.72 -3.34 12.98
C ALA A 232 -6.24 -3.62 11.53
N VAL A 233 -5.25 -2.87 11.03
CA VAL A 233 -4.61 -3.11 9.72
C VAL A 233 -3.96 -4.48 9.69
N TRP A 234 -3.12 -4.79 10.68
CA TRP A 234 -2.42 -6.08 10.76
C TRP A 234 -3.41 -7.25 10.78
N GLN A 235 -4.43 -7.17 11.65
CA GLN A 235 -5.47 -8.20 11.76
C GLN A 235 -6.25 -8.35 10.46
N ALA A 236 -6.63 -7.24 9.81
CA ALA A 236 -7.37 -7.26 8.56
C ALA A 236 -6.57 -7.96 7.44
N MET A 237 -5.32 -7.56 7.24
CA MET A 237 -4.47 -8.09 6.17
C MET A 237 -4.14 -9.58 6.39
N THR A 238 -3.83 -10.00 7.61
CA THR A 238 -3.47 -11.39 7.92
C THR A 238 -4.69 -12.33 7.98
N THR A 239 -5.89 -11.79 8.29
CA THR A 239 -7.13 -12.58 8.27
C THR A 239 -7.67 -12.75 6.84
N TYR A 240 -7.50 -11.73 5.99
CA TYR A 240 -8.02 -11.71 4.63
C TYR A 240 -6.92 -11.46 3.59
N PRO A 241 -5.88 -12.31 3.51
CA PRO A 241 -4.76 -12.11 2.60
C PRO A 241 -5.18 -12.10 1.12
N GLU A 242 -6.26 -12.81 0.75
CA GLU A 242 -6.80 -12.77 -0.61
C GLU A 242 -7.38 -11.40 -0.98
N MET A 243 -7.87 -10.63 -0.01
CA MET A 243 -8.32 -9.26 -0.25
C MET A 243 -7.16 -8.31 -0.52
N VAL A 244 -5.97 -8.59 0.03
CA VAL A 244 -4.78 -7.76 -0.13
C VAL A 244 -4.17 -7.88 -1.54
N ALA A 245 -4.06 -9.10 -2.06
CA ALA A 245 -3.42 -9.35 -3.34
C ALA A 245 -4.33 -10.11 -4.33
N GLY A 246 -4.92 -11.21 -3.91
CA GLY A 246 -5.78 -12.06 -4.74
C GLY A 246 -5.33 -13.52 -4.77
N PRO A 247 -6.11 -14.39 -5.43
CA PRO A 247 -5.79 -15.81 -5.55
C PRO A 247 -4.44 -16.04 -6.24
N GLY A 248 -3.67 -17.00 -5.74
CA GLY A 248 -2.41 -17.43 -6.36
C GLY A 248 -1.26 -16.40 -6.29
N ARG A 249 -1.44 -15.29 -5.60
CA ARG A 249 -0.39 -14.28 -5.45
C ARG A 249 0.59 -14.65 -4.34
N PHE A 250 1.85 -14.19 -4.50
CA PHE A 250 2.90 -14.42 -3.51
C PHE A 250 2.52 -13.87 -2.13
N ASP A 251 2.02 -12.64 -2.08
CA ASP A 251 1.61 -12.00 -0.82
C ASP A 251 0.52 -12.81 -0.11
N THR A 252 -0.46 -13.34 -0.86
CA THR A 252 -1.52 -14.20 -0.31
C THR A 252 -0.93 -15.48 0.27
N ALA A 253 -0.01 -16.13 -0.45
CA ALA A 253 0.64 -17.35 0.02
C ALA A 253 1.50 -17.09 1.26
N LEU A 254 2.30 -16.01 1.24
CA LEU A 254 3.17 -15.63 2.35
C LEU A 254 2.38 -15.32 3.63
N MET A 255 1.37 -14.45 3.55
CA MET A 255 0.53 -14.09 4.70
C MET A 255 -0.27 -15.29 5.23
N SER A 256 -0.68 -16.22 4.34
CA SER A 256 -1.37 -17.44 4.77
C SER A 256 -0.45 -18.45 5.48
N ALA A 257 0.84 -18.46 5.12
CA ALA A 257 1.85 -19.34 5.73
C ALA A 257 2.42 -18.75 7.04
N ALA A 258 2.59 -17.44 7.10
CA ALA A 258 3.13 -16.71 8.24
C ALA A 258 2.03 -16.38 9.27
N LYS A 259 1.25 -17.37 9.67
CA LYS A 259 0.27 -17.21 10.76
C LYS A 259 1.04 -17.12 12.07
N GLY A 260 1.33 -15.92 12.52
CA GLY A 260 1.97 -15.62 13.79
C GLY A 260 1.02 -14.99 14.77
#